data_3601ffc4ffbd319d2b6f5626b890e0ca
#
_entry.id   3601ffc4ffbd319d2b6f5626b890e0ca
#
_cell.length_a   1.000
_cell.length_b   1.000
_cell.length_c   1.000
_cell.angle_alpha   90.00
_cell.angle_beta   90.00
_cell.angle_gamma   90.00
#
_symmetry.space_group_name_H-M   'P 1'
#
loop_
_entity.id
_entity.type
_entity.pdbx_description
1 polymer ?
#
loop_
_entity_poly.entity_id
_entity_poly.type
_entity_poly.pdbx_seq_one_letter_code
_entity_poly.pdbx_strand_id
1 'polypeptide(L)'
;MTPSPGRPRIAALLPYVWSVRNVVYGGVLDRLAAAGADVHLVMRHGAPSADHPAAPRFAAAKHIHEMHELPARPTRGKALLDAVIRSGFNRRYQISSYPIYRRWYERDWTPAHRARAAGIEMLGAIAQRKRVLDALCRLVERRYREAHDLGPARDQLARMAPTMVWSTFCVAPFEYPYYLAARDLGIPVVTSILSFDNLTSRSVIPPYDHYFVWHEGMRAQLLRLYPETPRDHVTVTGTPQFDFHRDPAYRRTRAETLAALGVPADARYVLYAASFAGLAPDEPELVRRIALLMQRVPALRALWLVVRIHPLETRERWRPVTDVFPNVVVQTAWATPPDRDGWTLSTPADQARLVSALEHAEMCVNVASTMTLDAALLDRPVIGIDFSAERDAPRGIMYEEYGVEHYRPLVERGGLRVAKSWTDLASLMETAVNDPGRDRLQRAQMVEYECGRADGGAADRLTAALLRAAGHTTPAATLEHASAGTSTAWE
;
A
#
# COMPACT_ATOMS: atom_id res chain seq x y z
N MET A 1 -44.11 -1.13 12.04
CA MET A 1 -43.02 -1.65 12.88
C MET A 1 -41.77 -1.70 11.99
N THR A 2 -40.86 -0.78 12.12
CA THR A 2 -39.52 -0.89 11.51
C THR A 2 -38.84 -2.09 12.12
N PRO A 3 -38.30 -3.03 11.33
CA PRO A 3 -37.57 -4.16 11.89
C PRO A 3 -36.43 -3.61 12.73
N SER A 4 -36.24 -4.15 13.93
CA SER A 4 -35.08 -3.89 14.76
C SER A 4 -33.84 -4.08 13.89
N PRO A 5 -32.87 -3.13 13.84
CA PRO A 5 -31.70 -3.29 12.99
C PRO A 5 -31.00 -4.57 13.40
N GLY A 6 -31.02 -5.55 12.51
CA GLY A 6 -30.33 -6.81 12.70
C GLY A 6 -28.84 -6.54 12.85
N ARG A 7 -28.15 -7.42 13.54
CA ARG A 7 -26.68 -7.39 13.70
C ARG A 7 -26.01 -7.22 12.32
N PRO A 8 -25.14 -6.20 12.11
CA PRO A 8 -24.53 -6.00 10.80
C PRO A 8 -23.64 -7.19 10.45
N ARG A 9 -23.85 -7.74 9.27
CA ARG A 9 -23.03 -8.84 8.73
C ARG A 9 -22.20 -8.31 7.58
N ILE A 10 -20.89 -8.33 7.73
CA ILE A 10 -19.94 -7.74 6.79
C ILE A 10 -19.12 -8.84 6.13
N ALA A 11 -19.18 -8.95 4.81
CA ALA A 11 -18.26 -9.78 4.04
C ALA A 11 -17.04 -8.92 3.65
N ALA A 12 -15.89 -9.11 4.32
CA ALA A 12 -14.65 -8.41 4.05
C ALA A 12 -13.78 -9.23 3.09
N LEU A 13 -13.48 -8.65 1.92
CA LEU A 13 -12.65 -9.29 0.89
C LEU A 13 -11.17 -8.97 1.16
N LEU A 14 -10.34 -9.99 1.39
CA LEU A 14 -8.92 -9.87 1.69
C LEU A 14 -8.07 -10.60 0.62
N PRO A 15 -7.90 -10.00 -0.57
CA PRO A 15 -7.22 -10.65 -1.69
C PRO A 15 -5.70 -10.75 -1.52
N TYR A 16 -5.10 -9.94 -0.62
CA TYR A 16 -3.65 -9.82 -0.45
C TYR A 16 -3.24 -9.71 1.01
N VAL A 17 -1.99 -10.01 1.30
CA VAL A 17 -1.39 -9.90 2.63
C VAL A 17 -1.50 -8.48 3.21
N TRP A 18 -1.45 -7.46 2.37
CA TRP A 18 -1.63 -6.05 2.80
C TRP A 18 -3.04 -5.77 3.31
N SER A 19 -4.05 -6.41 2.72
CA SER A 19 -5.44 -6.36 3.21
C SER A 19 -5.53 -7.02 4.59
N VAL A 20 -4.91 -8.20 4.77
CA VAL A 20 -4.82 -8.88 6.07
C VAL A 20 -4.12 -7.98 7.10
N ARG A 21 -2.98 -7.38 6.73
CA ARG A 21 -2.28 -6.44 7.62
C ARG A 21 -3.20 -5.33 8.11
N ASN A 22 -3.92 -4.68 7.21
CA ASN A 22 -4.75 -3.53 7.56
C ASN A 22 -5.99 -3.92 8.35
N VAL A 23 -6.65 -5.04 8.01
CA VAL A 23 -7.90 -5.48 8.61
C VAL A 23 -7.67 -6.24 9.92
N VAL A 24 -6.75 -7.21 9.91
CA VAL A 24 -6.52 -8.13 11.03
C VAL A 24 -5.49 -7.54 11.99
N TYR A 25 -4.27 -7.23 11.51
CA TYR A 25 -3.21 -6.72 12.39
C TYR A 25 -3.41 -5.26 12.78
N GLY A 26 -4.05 -4.45 11.92
CA GLY A 26 -4.51 -3.09 12.25
C GLY A 26 -5.66 -3.06 13.25
N GLY A 27 -6.19 -4.24 13.65
CA GLY A 27 -7.20 -4.36 14.71
C GLY A 27 -8.62 -3.93 14.31
N VAL A 28 -8.90 -3.77 13.02
CA VAL A 28 -10.26 -3.46 12.53
C VAL A 28 -11.20 -4.64 12.76
N LEU A 29 -10.72 -5.87 12.54
CA LEU A 29 -11.48 -7.09 12.79
C LEU A 29 -11.94 -7.17 14.25
N ASP A 30 -11.00 -6.99 15.20
CA ASP A 30 -11.29 -7.08 16.64
C ASP A 30 -12.32 -6.03 17.06
N ARG A 31 -12.20 -4.79 16.54
CA ARG A 31 -13.12 -3.69 16.83
C ARG A 31 -14.52 -3.90 16.25
N LEU A 32 -14.62 -4.42 15.02
CA LEU A 32 -15.91 -4.78 14.43
C LEU A 32 -16.60 -5.89 15.23
N ALA A 33 -15.85 -6.91 15.64
CA ALA A 33 -16.37 -8.01 16.46
C ALA A 33 -16.81 -7.53 17.86
N ALA A 34 -16.02 -6.66 18.51
CA ALA A 34 -16.33 -6.04 19.80
C ALA A 34 -17.60 -5.16 19.71
N ALA A 35 -17.79 -4.46 18.58
CA ALA A 35 -19.01 -3.68 18.30
C ALA A 35 -20.23 -4.56 17.95
N GLY A 36 -20.08 -5.89 17.98
CA GLY A 36 -21.16 -6.83 17.72
C GLY A 36 -21.40 -7.16 16.25
N ALA A 37 -20.57 -6.72 15.31
CA ALA A 37 -20.69 -7.10 13.91
C ALA A 37 -20.38 -8.59 13.71
N ASP A 38 -21.06 -9.21 12.75
CA ASP A 38 -20.78 -10.56 12.27
C ASP A 38 -19.89 -10.43 11.02
N VAL A 39 -18.58 -10.72 11.20
CA VAL A 39 -17.58 -10.49 10.15
C VAL A 39 -17.22 -11.82 9.49
N HIS A 40 -17.47 -11.89 8.19
CA HIS A 40 -17.04 -12.97 7.31
C HIS A 40 -15.81 -12.51 6.53
N LEU A 41 -14.66 -13.12 6.79
CA LEU A 41 -13.45 -12.88 6.00
C LEU A 41 -13.47 -13.77 4.75
N VAL A 42 -13.31 -13.19 3.58
CA VAL A 42 -13.13 -13.91 2.32
C VAL A 42 -11.70 -13.73 1.88
N MET A 43 -10.87 -14.74 2.08
CA MET A 43 -9.42 -14.70 1.90
C MET A 43 -8.98 -15.59 0.75
N ARG A 44 -7.97 -15.17 0.00
CA ARG A 44 -7.49 -15.89 -1.18
C ARG A 44 -7.09 -17.34 -0.88
N HIS A 45 -6.46 -17.61 0.25
CA HIS A 45 -6.00 -18.94 0.65
C HIS A 45 -6.70 -19.45 1.92
N GLY A 46 -7.88 -18.92 2.24
CA GLY A 46 -8.65 -19.34 3.40
C GLY A 46 -8.00 -19.02 4.74
N ALA A 47 -8.35 -19.77 5.78
CA ALA A 47 -7.82 -19.59 7.13
C ALA A 47 -6.36 -20.04 7.21
N PRO A 48 -5.51 -19.35 8.02
CA PRO A 48 -4.19 -19.87 8.35
C PRO A 48 -4.32 -21.20 9.12
N SER A 49 -3.33 -22.08 8.97
CA SER A 49 -3.26 -23.30 9.79
C SER A 49 -3.18 -22.96 11.29
N ALA A 50 -3.68 -23.83 12.15
CA ALA A 50 -3.76 -23.56 13.58
C ALA A 50 -2.39 -23.32 14.24
N ASP A 51 -1.34 -23.89 13.69
CA ASP A 51 0.06 -23.74 14.12
C ASP A 51 0.75 -22.49 13.51
N HIS A 52 0.09 -21.80 12.59
CA HIS A 52 0.66 -20.59 12.00
C HIS A 52 0.71 -19.46 13.03
N PRO A 53 1.84 -18.72 13.17
CA PRO A 53 2.01 -17.68 14.19
C PRO A 53 0.98 -16.54 14.14
N ALA A 54 0.33 -16.36 13.01
CA ALA A 54 -0.74 -15.38 12.85
C ALA A 54 -2.12 -15.88 13.27
N ALA A 55 -2.33 -17.19 13.43
CA ALA A 55 -3.65 -17.78 13.69
C ALA A 55 -4.39 -17.13 14.89
N PRO A 56 -3.74 -16.80 16.03
CA PRO A 56 -4.41 -16.15 17.16
C PRO A 56 -5.05 -14.79 16.81
N ARG A 57 -4.51 -14.09 15.81
CA ARG A 57 -5.03 -12.77 15.37
C ARG A 57 -6.34 -12.87 14.60
N PHE A 58 -6.73 -14.07 14.19
CA PHE A 58 -7.99 -14.32 13.49
C PHE A 58 -9.10 -14.82 14.45
N ALA A 59 -8.83 -14.90 15.75
CA ALA A 59 -9.78 -15.43 16.75
C ALA A 59 -11.12 -14.67 16.78
N ALA A 60 -11.13 -13.37 16.43
CA ALA A 60 -12.35 -12.58 16.32
C ALA A 60 -13.15 -12.87 15.04
N ALA A 61 -12.56 -13.51 14.05
CA ALA A 61 -13.27 -13.94 12.83
C ALA A 61 -13.98 -15.26 13.08
N LYS A 62 -15.31 -15.22 13.21
CA LYS A 62 -16.13 -16.45 13.36
C LYS A 62 -16.17 -17.27 12.08
N HIS A 63 -16.04 -16.61 10.93
CA HIS A 63 -16.19 -17.20 9.61
C HIS A 63 -15.06 -16.72 8.71
N ILE A 64 -14.23 -17.67 8.26
CA ILE A 64 -13.18 -17.45 7.26
C ILE A 64 -13.50 -18.37 6.08
N HIS A 65 -13.61 -17.77 4.91
CA HIS A 65 -13.94 -18.44 3.66
C HIS A 65 -12.78 -18.29 2.69
N GLU A 66 -12.54 -19.33 1.92
CA GLU A 66 -11.63 -19.24 0.77
C GLU A 66 -12.30 -18.47 -0.36
N MET A 67 -11.54 -17.57 -0.98
CA MET A 67 -11.99 -16.78 -2.12
C MET A 67 -12.00 -17.64 -3.39
N HIS A 68 -13.12 -17.66 -4.11
CA HIS A 68 -13.17 -18.31 -5.40
C HIS A 68 -12.35 -17.52 -6.42
N GLU A 69 -11.24 -18.10 -6.83
CA GLU A 69 -10.42 -17.56 -7.91
C GLU A 69 -11.02 -18.03 -9.25
N LEU A 70 -11.27 -17.07 -10.13
CA LEU A 70 -11.67 -17.41 -11.48
C LEU A 70 -10.42 -17.79 -12.28
N PRO A 71 -10.50 -18.86 -13.09
CA PRO A 71 -9.40 -19.20 -13.98
C PRO A 71 -9.10 -18.02 -14.91
N ALA A 72 -7.81 -17.75 -15.13
CA ALA A 72 -7.36 -16.71 -16.04
C ALA A 72 -7.79 -17.01 -17.49
N ARG A 73 -9.03 -16.67 -17.83
CA ARG A 73 -9.54 -16.75 -19.20
C ARG A 73 -9.30 -15.43 -19.90
N PRO A 74 -8.61 -15.41 -21.03
CA PRO A 74 -8.41 -14.18 -21.78
C PRO A 74 -9.76 -13.68 -22.32
N THR A 75 -10.26 -12.60 -21.77
CA THR A 75 -11.43 -11.90 -22.33
C THR A 75 -11.01 -11.25 -23.64
N ARG A 76 -11.60 -11.70 -24.78
CA ARG A 76 -11.24 -11.24 -26.12
C ARG A 76 -11.29 -9.70 -26.22
N GLY A 77 -10.16 -9.11 -26.59
CA GLY A 77 -10.04 -7.66 -26.78
C GLY A 77 -10.01 -6.85 -25.48
N LYS A 78 -10.06 -7.50 -24.27
CA LYS A 78 -10.03 -6.78 -22.98
C LYS A 78 -8.79 -5.90 -22.84
N ALA A 79 -7.61 -6.42 -23.14
CA ALA A 79 -6.36 -5.67 -23.00
C ALA A 79 -6.34 -4.38 -23.87
N LEU A 80 -6.92 -4.42 -25.06
CA LEU A 80 -7.06 -3.23 -25.92
C LEU A 80 -8.08 -2.25 -25.33
N LEU A 81 -9.24 -2.73 -24.91
CA LEU A 81 -10.27 -1.88 -24.30
C LEU A 81 -9.76 -1.23 -23.02
N ASP A 82 -9.10 -1.98 -22.15
CA ASP A 82 -8.50 -1.45 -20.92
C ASP A 82 -7.46 -0.36 -21.23
N ALA A 83 -6.63 -0.56 -22.26
CA ALA A 83 -5.65 0.43 -22.67
C ALA A 83 -6.31 1.73 -23.22
N VAL A 84 -7.38 1.60 -24.02
CA VAL A 84 -8.16 2.74 -24.52
C VAL A 84 -8.89 3.46 -23.39
N ILE A 85 -9.53 2.74 -22.49
CA ILE A 85 -10.19 3.28 -21.29
C ILE A 85 -9.17 4.04 -20.44
N ARG A 86 -8.01 3.44 -20.19
CA ARG A 86 -6.93 4.09 -19.42
C ARG A 86 -6.47 5.38 -20.09
N SER A 87 -6.19 5.35 -21.39
CA SER A 87 -5.79 6.56 -22.13
C SER A 87 -6.89 7.63 -22.07
N GLY A 88 -8.15 7.27 -22.31
CA GLY A 88 -9.29 8.18 -22.24
C GLY A 88 -9.49 8.80 -20.86
N PHE A 89 -9.43 7.99 -19.81
CA PHE A 89 -9.56 8.43 -18.42
C PHE A 89 -8.45 9.38 -18.03
N ASN A 90 -7.19 9.00 -18.27
CA ASN A 90 -6.04 9.84 -17.93
C ASN A 90 -6.05 11.19 -18.67
N ARG A 91 -6.46 11.21 -19.95
CA ARG A 91 -6.63 12.45 -20.73
C ARG A 91 -7.75 13.32 -20.16
N ARG A 92 -8.91 12.72 -19.87
CA ARG A 92 -10.07 13.45 -19.33
C ARG A 92 -9.73 14.17 -18.03
N TYR A 93 -9.06 13.49 -17.12
CA TYR A 93 -8.77 13.98 -15.78
C TYR A 93 -7.36 14.55 -15.62
N GLN A 94 -6.59 14.66 -16.73
CA GLN A 94 -5.25 15.25 -16.78
C GLN A 94 -4.31 14.67 -15.74
N ILE A 95 -4.29 13.32 -15.60
CA ILE A 95 -3.44 12.64 -14.62
C ILE A 95 -1.97 12.77 -15.03
N SER A 96 -1.19 13.51 -14.26
CA SER A 96 0.21 13.84 -14.57
C SER A 96 1.15 12.64 -14.57
N SER A 97 0.80 11.57 -13.85
CA SER A 97 1.56 10.33 -13.80
C SER A 97 1.54 9.55 -15.12
N TYR A 98 0.43 9.63 -15.87
CA TYR A 98 0.25 8.84 -17.09
C TYR A 98 1.32 9.04 -18.16
N PRO A 99 1.67 10.28 -18.59
CA PRO A 99 2.72 10.49 -19.56
C PRO A 99 4.11 10.07 -19.06
N ILE A 100 4.34 10.08 -17.75
CA ILE A 100 5.59 9.63 -17.15
C ILE A 100 5.72 8.11 -17.31
N TYR A 101 4.76 7.35 -16.84
CA TYR A 101 4.74 5.89 -16.98
C TYR A 101 4.77 5.46 -18.46
N ARG A 102 4.02 6.16 -19.28
CA ARG A 102 3.98 5.88 -20.72
C ARG A 102 5.36 6.00 -21.35
N ARG A 103 6.09 7.11 -21.14
CA ARG A 103 7.45 7.31 -21.67
C ARG A 103 8.41 6.21 -21.23
N TRP A 104 8.29 5.79 -19.97
CA TRP A 104 9.13 4.74 -19.45
C TRP A 104 8.86 3.39 -20.13
N TYR A 105 7.59 3.00 -20.32
CA TYR A 105 7.21 1.76 -21.00
C TYR A 105 7.55 1.79 -22.50
N GLU A 106 7.44 2.94 -23.15
CA GLU A 106 7.71 3.10 -24.59
C GLU A 106 9.20 3.08 -24.94
N ARG A 107 10.08 3.20 -23.98
CA ARG A 107 11.55 3.28 -24.20
C ARG A 107 12.08 2.15 -25.05
N ASP A 108 11.66 0.92 -24.78
CA ASP A 108 12.15 -0.30 -25.41
C ASP A 108 11.19 -0.84 -26.49
N TRP A 109 10.24 -0.03 -26.98
CA TRP A 109 9.22 -0.47 -27.92
C TRP A 109 9.72 -0.53 -29.36
N THR A 110 9.35 -1.63 -30.06
CA THR A 110 9.51 -1.76 -31.50
C THR A 110 8.62 -0.76 -32.26
N PRO A 111 8.91 -0.46 -33.52
CA PRO A 111 8.02 0.39 -34.36
C PRO A 111 6.57 -0.09 -34.38
N ALA A 112 6.34 -1.42 -34.39
CA ALA A 112 4.98 -1.98 -34.34
C ALA A 112 4.28 -1.70 -33.01
N HIS A 113 4.99 -1.80 -31.87
CA HIS A 113 4.44 -1.43 -30.57
C HIS A 113 4.10 0.07 -30.51
N ARG A 114 4.95 0.93 -31.06
CA ARG A 114 4.71 2.38 -31.12
C ARG A 114 3.49 2.73 -32.00
N ALA A 115 3.33 2.06 -33.16
CA ALA A 115 2.16 2.25 -34.02
C ALA A 115 0.87 1.82 -33.32
N ARG A 116 0.89 0.66 -32.61
CA ARG A 116 -0.24 0.21 -31.80
C ARG A 116 -0.58 1.22 -30.71
N ALA A 117 0.40 1.74 -30.00
CA ALA A 117 0.21 2.74 -28.95
C ALA A 117 -0.37 4.04 -29.50
N ALA A 118 0.10 4.50 -30.65
CA ALA A 118 -0.48 5.67 -31.33
C ALA A 118 -1.97 5.47 -31.64
N GLY A 119 -2.34 4.26 -32.11
CA GLY A 119 -3.75 3.89 -32.33
C GLY A 119 -4.57 3.91 -31.03
N ILE A 120 -4.02 3.38 -29.93
CA ILE A 120 -4.66 3.42 -28.61
C ILE A 120 -4.86 4.88 -28.16
N GLU A 121 -3.88 5.75 -28.38
CA GLU A 121 -3.98 7.17 -28.01
C GLU A 121 -5.01 7.93 -28.83
N MET A 122 -5.13 7.63 -30.12
CA MET A 122 -6.21 8.19 -30.96
C MET A 122 -7.60 7.78 -30.49
N LEU A 123 -7.77 6.49 -30.15
CA LEU A 123 -9.01 6.00 -29.58
C LEU A 123 -9.26 6.58 -28.18
N GLY A 124 -8.20 6.75 -27.36
CA GLY A 124 -8.25 7.40 -26.06
C GLY A 124 -8.68 8.87 -26.14
N ALA A 125 -8.26 9.59 -27.19
CA ALA A 125 -8.72 10.96 -27.44
C ALA A 125 -10.25 11.03 -27.72
N ILE A 126 -10.84 9.99 -28.27
CA ILE A 126 -12.30 9.86 -28.40
C ILE A 126 -12.91 9.43 -27.08
N ALA A 127 -12.30 8.45 -26.41
CA ALA A 127 -12.76 7.85 -25.15
C ALA A 127 -12.71 8.81 -23.95
N GLN A 128 -11.98 9.94 -24.03
CA GLN A 128 -12.01 10.97 -22.97
C GLN A 128 -13.40 11.61 -22.77
N ARG A 129 -14.32 11.48 -23.76
CA ARG A 129 -15.71 11.90 -23.57
C ARG A 129 -16.42 10.97 -22.61
N LYS A 130 -17.02 11.51 -21.53
CA LYS A 130 -17.63 10.72 -20.43
C LYS A 130 -18.57 9.62 -20.96
N ARG A 131 -19.46 9.96 -21.90
CA ARG A 131 -20.41 8.98 -22.46
C ARG A 131 -19.73 7.80 -23.16
N VAL A 132 -18.61 8.07 -23.87
CA VAL A 132 -17.84 7.03 -24.56
C VAL A 132 -17.09 6.19 -23.53
N LEU A 133 -16.45 6.82 -22.56
CA LEU A 133 -15.74 6.14 -21.47
C LEU A 133 -16.69 5.19 -20.73
N ASP A 134 -17.86 5.66 -20.30
CA ASP A 134 -18.87 4.86 -19.62
C ASP A 134 -19.38 3.70 -20.48
N ALA A 135 -19.58 3.93 -21.79
CA ALA A 135 -19.98 2.87 -22.71
C ALA A 135 -18.91 1.79 -22.85
N LEU A 136 -17.63 2.16 -22.89
CA LEU A 136 -16.51 1.22 -22.94
C LEU A 136 -16.39 0.44 -21.63
N CYS A 137 -16.55 1.08 -20.47
CA CYS A 137 -16.56 0.40 -19.17
C CYS A 137 -17.69 -0.63 -19.09
N ARG A 138 -18.91 -0.28 -19.49
CA ARG A 138 -20.03 -1.23 -19.58
C ARG A 138 -19.78 -2.38 -20.54
N LEU A 139 -19.11 -2.11 -21.67
CA LEU A 139 -18.73 -3.15 -22.64
C LEU A 139 -17.73 -4.14 -22.02
N VAL A 140 -16.70 -3.63 -21.30
CA VAL A 140 -15.72 -4.49 -20.60
C VAL A 140 -16.42 -5.32 -19.55
N GLU A 141 -17.30 -4.74 -18.73
CA GLU A 141 -18.06 -5.49 -17.72
C GLU A 141 -18.93 -6.58 -18.36
N ARG A 142 -19.69 -6.25 -19.42
CA ARG A 142 -20.51 -7.25 -20.12
C ARG A 142 -19.65 -8.40 -20.63
N ARG A 143 -18.53 -8.11 -21.30
CA ARG A 143 -17.62 -9.15 -21.81
C ARG A 143 -16.98 -9.97 -20.69
N TYR A 144 -16.72 -9.36 -19.55
CA TYR A 144 -16.22 -10.06 -18.38
C TYR A 144 -17.26 -11.06 -17.87
N ARG A 145 -18.54 -10.66 -17.76
CA ARG A 145 -19.65 -11.52 -17.35
C ARG A 145 -19.90 -12.68 -18.35
N GLU A 146 -19.74 -12.42 -19.64
CA GLU A 146 -19.85 -13.46 -20.68
C GLU A 146 -18.70 -14.49 -20.63
N ALA A 147 -17.50 -14.06 -20.20
CA ALA A 147 -16.31 -14.91 -20.19
C ALA A 147 -16.11 -15.69 -18.89
N HIS A 148 -16.74 -15.27 -17.79
CA HIS A 148 -16.49 -15.81 -16.46
C HIS A 148 -17.79 -16.23 -15.76
N ASP A 149 -17.75 -17.41 -15.12
CA ASP A 149 -18.84 -17.86 -14.27
C ASP A 149 -18.79 -17.17 -12.91
N LEU A 150 -19.76 -16.31 -12.63
CA LEU A 150 -19.91 -15.62 -11.35
C LEU A 150 -20.72 -16.42 -10.32
N GLY A 151 -21.25 -17.59 -10.71
CA GLY A 151 -22.08 -18.45 -9.85
C GLY A 151 -21.43 -18.73 -8.49
N PRO A 152 -20.18 -19.23 -8.44
CA PRO A 152 -19.51 -19.54 -7.18
C PRO A 152 -19.43 -18.35 -6.20
N ALA A 153 -19.07 -17.16 -6.68
CA ALA A 153 -19.03 -15.96 -5.86
C ALA A 153 -20.43 -15.53 -5.40
N ARG A 154 -21.42 -15.61 -6.28
CA ARG A 154 -22.83 -15.30 -5.97
C ARG A 154 -23.38 -16.26 -4.91
N ASP A 155 -23.18 -17.56 -5.08
CA ASP A 155 -23.67 -18.59 -4.16
C ASP A 155 -23.00 -18.45 -2.79
N GLN A 156 -21.71 -18.12 -2.77
CA GLN A 156 -20.99 -17.86 -1.52
C GLN A 156 -21.56 -16.62 -0.79
N LEU A 157 -21.77 -15.50 -1.49
CA LEU A 157 -22.40 -14.31 -0.92
C LEU A 157 -23.86 -14.59 -0.48
N ALA A 158 -24.62 -15.31 -1.27
CA ALA A 158 -25.99 -15.68 -0.93
C ALA A 158 -26.06 -16.52 0.36
N ARG A 159 -25.15 -17.48 0.55
CA ARG A 159 -25.06 -18.27 1.79
C ARG A 159 -24.64 -17.44 3.00
N MET A 160 -23.71 -16.50 2.82
CA MET A 160 -23.29 -15.58 3.88
C MET A 160 -24.38 -14.57 4.22
N ALA A 161 -25.24 -14.21 3.25
CA ALA A 161 -26.27 -13.18 3.36
C ALA A 161 -25.75 -11.89 4.04
N PRO A 162 -24.67 -11.27 3.56
CA PRO A 162 -24.11 -10.10 4.21
C PRO A 162 -25.01 -8.88 3.99
N THR A 163 -25.01 -7.96 4.95
CA THR A 163 -25.68 -6.66 4.81
C THR A 163 -24.83 -5.69 3.97
N MET A 164 -23.53 -5.99 3.83
CA MET A 164 -22.57 -5.20 3.07
C MET A 164 -21.35 -6.03 2.68
N VAL A 165 -20.84 -5.81 1.48
CA VAL A 165 -19.52 -6.32 1.05
C VAL A 165 -18.51 -5.19 1.19
N TRP A 166 -17.40 -5.46 1.86
CA TRP A 166 -16.29 -4.53 2.00
C TRP A 166 -15.10 -4.98 1.17
N SER A 167 -14.85 -4.28 0.06
CA SER A 167 -13.63 -4.38 -0.74
C SER A 167 -12.48 -3.71 -0.01
N THR A 168 -11.40 -4.42 0.24
CA THR A 168 -10.23 -3.85 0.88
C THR A 168 -9.16 -3.38 -0.11
N PHE A 169 -9.36 -3.66 -1.38
CA PHE A 169 -8.46 -3.21 -2.46
C PHE A 169 -9.22 -3.01 -3.78
N CYS A 170 -9.74 -1.81 -3.99
CA CYS A 170 -10.64 -1.41 -5.08
C CYS A 170 -10.17 -1.74 -6.52
N VAL A 171 -8.92 -2.11 -6.72
CA VAL A 171 -8.32 -2.47 -8.02
C VAL A 171 -7.88 -3.94 -8.08
N ALA A 172 -8.18 -4.75 -7.05
CA ALA A 172 -7.81 -6.16 -7.02
C ALA A 172 -8.66 -6.99 -8.00
N PRO A 173 -8.06 -7.68 -8.98
CA PRO A 173 -8.82 -8.49 -9.93
C PRO A 173 -9.59 -9.63 -9.25
N PHE A 174 -9.12 -10.14 -8.11
CA PHE A 174 -9.76 -11.19 -7.33
C PHE A 174 -11.05 -10.74 -6.63
N GLU A 175 -11.21 -9.44 -6.34
CA GLU A 175 -12.44 -8.91 -5.74
C GLU A 175 -13.53 -8.62 -6.78
N TYR A 176 -13.18 -8.47 -8.06
CA TYR A 176 -14.13 -8.04 -9.09
C TYR A 176 -15.30 -9.01 -9.29
N PRO A 177 -15.13 -10.36 -9.26
CA PRO A 177 -16.26 -11.30 -9.28
C PRO A 177 -17.24 -11.10 -8.12
N TYR A 178 -16.72 -10.84 -6.92
CA TYR A 178 -17.54 -10.57 -5.73
C TYR A 178 -18.25 -9.23 -5.80
N TYR A 179 -17.58 -8.22 -6.35
CA TYR A 179 -18.19 -6.91 -6.63
C TYR A 179 -19.41 -7.09 -7.55
N LEU A 180 -19.25 -7.80 -8.67
CA LEU A 180 -20.34 -8.05 -9.62
C LEU A 180 -21.45 -8.90 -9.01
N ALA A 181 -21.13 -9.97 -8.30
CA ALA A 181 -22.09 -10.83 -7.63
C ALA A 181 -22.89 -10.09 -6.56
N ALA A 182 -22.25 -9.22 -5.77
CA ALA A 182 -22.93 -8.39 -4.79
C ALA A 182 -23.91 -7.40 -5.45
N ARG A 183 -23.51 -6.76 -6.56
CA ARG A 183 -24.40 -5.88 -7.33
C ARG A 183 -25.61 -6.64 -7.87
N ASP A 184 -25.43 -7.88 -8.36
CA ASP A 184 -26.53 -8.73 -8.84
C ASP A 184 -27.50 -9.14 -7.71
N LEU A 185 -27.00 -9.30 -6.48
CA LEU A 185 -27.78 -9.62 -5.29
C LEU A 185 -28.38 -8.37 -4.59
N GLY A 186 -28.10 -7.16 -5.10
CA GLY A 186 -28.55 -5.92 -4.46
C GLY A 186 -27.87 -5.62 -3.11
N ILE A 187 -26.68 -6.23 -2.87
CA ILE A 187 -25.91 -6.02 -1.64
C ILE A 187 -25.01 -4.79 -1.83
N PRO A 188 -25.03 -3.80 -0.92
CA PRO A 188 -24.13 -2.66 -0.97
C PRO A 188 -22.67 -3.07 -0.96
N VAL A 189 -21.85 -2.42 -1.81
CA VAL A 189 -20.40 -2.65 -1.87
C VAL A 189 -19.66 -1.38 -1.54
N VAL A 190 -18.87 -1.41 -0.47
CA VAL A 190 -18.03 -0.29 -0.04
C VAL A 190 -16.55 -0.62 -0.22
N THR A 191 -15.67 0.38 -0.31
CA THR A 191 -14.23 0.12 -0.49
C THR A 191 -13.36 1.00 0.37
N SER A 192 -12.21 0.46 0.78
CA SER A 192 -11.08 1.22 1.33
C SER A 192 -10.00 1.39 0.26
N ILE A 193 -9.46 2.61 0.12
CA ILE A 193 -8.30 2.82 -0.74
C ILE A 193 -7.06 2.27 -0.02
N LEU A 194 -6.44 1.23 -0.60
CA LEU A 194 -5.36 0.49 0.04
C LEU A 194 -4.03 1.24 0.01
N SER A 195 -3.73 1.94 -1.09
CA SER A 195 -2.47 2.66 -1.30
C SER A 195 -2.72 4.04 -1.89
N PHE A 196 -1.85 4.98 -1.56
CA PHE A 196 -1.96 6.38 -1.98
C PHE A 196 -1.89 6.58 -3.51
N ASP A 197 -1.30 5.62 -4.23
CA ASP A 197 -1.20 5.63 -5.69
C ASP A 197 -2.46 5.11 -6.41
N ASN A 198 -3.37 4.41 -5.71
CA ASN A 198 -4.44 3.63 -6.36
C ASN A 198 -5.35 4.45 -7.25
N LEU A 199 -5.60 5.71 -6.93
CA LEU A 199 -6.50 6.57 -7.70
C LEU A 199 -5.87 7.07 -9.01
N THR A 200 -4.54 7.19 -9.09
CA THR A 200 -3.83 7.84 -10.21
C THR A 200 -2.90 6.92 -11.00
N SER A 201 -2.46 5.81 -10.42
CA SER A 201 -1.56 4.85 -11.10
C SER A 201 -2.30 3.69 -11.74
N ARG A 202 -3.54 3.43 -11.33
CA ARG A 202 -4.35 2.29 -11.78
C ARG A 202 -5.38 2.69 -12.81
N SER A 203 -6.07 1.71 -13.35
CA SER A 203 -7.20 1.91 -14.26
C SER A 203 -8.41 2.50 -13.53
N VAL A 204 -9.48 2.79 -14.28
CA VAL A 204 -10.77 3.17 -13.71
C VAL A 204 -11.23 2.12 -12.70
N ILE A 205 -11.54 2.55 -11.48
CA ILE A 205 -12.16 1.69 -10.47
C ILE A 205 -13.68 1.62 -10.69
N PRO A 206 -14.33 0.49 -10.37
CA PRO A 206 -15.78 0.41 -10.43
C PRO A 206 -16.44 1.36 -9.42
N PRO A 207 -17.70 1.79 -9.64
CA PRO A 207 -18.41 2.63 -8.69
C PRO A 207 -18.81 1.85 -7.43
N TYR A 208 -18.40 2.35 -6.27
CA TYR A 208 -18.76 1.81 -4.96
C TYR A 208 -19.83 2.68 -4.29
N ASP A 209 -20.61 2.07 -3.40
CA ASP A 209 -21.65 2.79 -2.65
C ASP A 209 -21.05 3.69 -1.56
N HIS A 210 -19.83 3.39 -1.07
CA HIS A 210 -19.09 4.25 -0.15
C HIS A 210 -17.57 4.00 -0.28
N TYR A 211 -16.78 5.08 -0.03
CA TYR A 211 -15.32 5.04 -0.09
C TYR A 211 -14.71 5.50 1.22
N PHE A 212 -13.71 4.74 1.71
CA PHE A 212 -12.90 5.11 2.86
C PHE A 212 -11.51 5.49 2.38
N VAL A 213 -11.12 6.73 2.63
CA VAL A 213 -9.88 7.33 2.13
C VAL A 213 -8.97 7.78 3.27
N TRP A 214 -7.70 7.96 2.98
CA TRP A 214 -6.67 8.25 3.99
C TRP A 214 -6.79 9.66 4.55
N HIS A 215 -6.90 10.66 3.66
CA HIS A 215 -6.83 12.08 4.02
C HIS A 215 -7.72 12.94 3.09
N GLU A 216 -7.89 14.21 3.45
CA GLU A 216 -8.75 15.13 2.70
C GLU A 216 -8.29 15.35 1.25
N GLY A 217 -6.98 15.37 1.00
CA GLY A 217 -6.42 15.46 -0.35
C GLY A 217 -6.86 14.28 -1.22
N MET A 218 -6.84 13.05 -0.68
CA MET A 218 -7.32 11.85 -1.38
C MET A 218 -8.84 11.91 -1.63
N ARG A 219 -9.63 12.44 -0.67
CA ARG A 219 -11.07 12.69 -0.88
C ARG A 219 -11.29 13.66 -2.04
N ALA A 220 -10.57 14.77 -2.06
CA ALA A 220 -10.65 15.75 -3.14
C ALA A 220 -10.24 15.15 -4.50
N GLN A 221 -9.18 14.33 -4.51
CA GLN A 221 -8.71 13.62 -5.69
C GLN A 221 -9.77 12.63 -6.20
N LEU A 222 -10.38 11.83 -5.32
CA LEU A 222 -11.44 10.89 -5.68
C LEU A 222 -12.63 11.61 -6.30
N LEU A 223 -13.13 12.68 -5.67
CA LEU A 223 -14.26 13.47 -6.18
C LEU A 223 -13.93 14.19 -7.50
N ARG A 224 -12.67 14.54 -7.73
CA ARG A 224 -12.21 15.07 -9.05
C ARG A 224 -12.26 14.00 -10.14
N LEU A 225 -11.85 12.78 -9.81
CA LEU A 225 -11.79 11.66 -10.77
C LEU A 225 -13.16 11.01 -11.01
N TYR A 226 -14.02 11.03 -10.01
CA TYR A 226 -15.36 10.43 -9.99
C TYR A 226 -16.39 11.46 -9.50
N PRO A 227 -16.66 12.52 -10.30
CA PRO A 227 -17.51 13.65 -9.87
C PRO A 227 -18.98 13.31 -9.64
N GLU A 228 -19.42 12.15 -10.11
CA GLU A 228 -20.76 11.61 -9.82
C GLU A 228 -20.90 11.04 -8.39
N THR A 229 -19.78 10.80 -7.69
CA THR A 229 -19.79 10.29 -6.32
C THR A 229 -20.26 11.39 -5.36
N PRO A 230 -21.35 11.20 -4.58
CA PRO A 230 -21.75 12.15 -3.57
C PRO A 230 -20.65 12.35 -2.52
N ARG A 231 -20.45 13.58 -2.06
CA ARG A 231 -19.39 13.91 -1.11
C ARG A 231 -19.53 13.16 0.23
N ASP A 232 -20.74 12.91 0.68
CA ASP A 232 -21.07 12.15 1.88
C ASP A 232 -20.85 10.64 1.73
N HIS A 233 -20.67 10.14 0.51
CA HIS A 233 -20.23 8.77 0.23
C HIS A 233 -18.71 8.60 0.33
N VAL A 234 -17.96 9.62 0.74
CA VAL A 234 -16.51 9.54 0.91
C VAL A 234 -16.12 9.97 2.32
N THR A 235 -15.67 9.01 3.13
CA THR A 235 -15.26 9.27 4.52
C THR A 235 -13.75 9.20 4.66
N VAL A 236 -13.16 10.23 5.30
CA VAL A 236 -11.75 10.22 5.67
C VAL A 236 -11.57 9.46 6.98
N THR A 237 -10.83 8.36 6.94
CA THR A 237 -10.61 7.48 8.11
C THR A 237 -9.15 7.43 8.55
N GLY A 238 -8.21 7.85 7.70
CA GLY A 238 -6.84 7.41 7.82
C GLY A 238 -6.68 5.98 7.28
N THR A 239 -5.52 5.38 7.51
CA THR A 239 -5.29 3.99 7.15
C THR A 239 -4.65 3.21 8.29
N PRO A 240 -5.24 2.04 8.69
CA PRO A 240 -4.76 1.24 9.83
C PRO A 240 -3.31 0.76 9.71
N GLN A 241 -2.76 0.72 8.50
CA GLN A 241 -1.36 0.33 8.29
C GLN A 241 -0.34 1.22 9.01
N PHE A 242 -0.73 2.45 9.38
CA PHE A 242 0.16 3.37 10.09
C PHE A 242 -0.06 3.37 11.61
N ASP A 243 -1.13 2.76 12.10
CA ASP A 243 -1.40 2.64 13.54
C ASP A 243 -0.32 1.80 14.26
N PHE A 244 0.31 0.83 13.56
CA PHE A 244 1.42 0.03 14.10
C PHE A 244 2.58 0.86 14.64
N HIS A 245 2.86 2.02 14.02
CA HIS A 245 3.96 2.90 14.41
C HIS A 245 3.71 3.58 15.76
N ARG A 246 2.47 3.54 16.26
CA ARG A 246 2.07 4.09 17.55
C ARG A 246 1.77 2.99 18.59
N ASP A 247 1.55 1.75 18.15
CA ASP A 247 1.21 0.63 19.03
C ASP A 247 2.48 0.03 19.67
N PRO A 248 2.62 0.08 21.01
CA PRO A 248 3.75 -0.52 21.73
C PRO A 248 3.94 -2.02 21.45
N ALA A 249 2.87 -2.74 21.10
CA ALA A 249 2.95 -4.18 20.80
C ALA A 249 3.82 -4.49 19.57
N TYR A 250 4.05 -3.51 18.69
CA TYR A 250 4.90 -3.64 17.51
C TYR A 250 6.30 -3.04 17.71
N ARG A 251 6.68 -2.67 18.93
CA ARG A 251 7.99 -2.13 19.22
C ARG A 251 8.88 -3.16 19.91
N ARG A 252 10.14 -3.17 19.55
CA ARG A 252 11.20 -3.93 20.20
C ARG A 252 12.26 -2.97 20.72
N THR A 253 12.92 -3.37 21.78
CA THR A 253 14.09 -2.63 22.26
C THR A 253 15.17 -2.57 21.19
N ARG A 254 16.07 -1.60 21.34
CA ARG A 254 17.24 -1.49 20.46
C ARG A 254 18.09 -2.77 20.48
N ALA A 255 18.31 -3.35 21.66
CA ALA A 255 19.11 -4.57 21.80
C ALA A 255 18.49 -5.76 21.05
N GLU A 256 17.18 -5.99 21.21
CA GLU A 256 16.45 -7.05 20.49
C GLU A 256 16.48 -6.81 18.97
N THR A 257 16.38 -5.54 18.55
CA THR A 257 16.42 -5.18 17.13
C THR A 257 17.79 -5.44 16.51
N LEU A 258 18.87 -5.02 17.17
CA LEU A 258 20.24 -5.25 16.68
C LEU A 258 20.58 -6.75 16.66
N ALA A 259 20.18 -7.49 17.68
CA ALA A 259 20.34 -8.95 17.70
C ALA A 259 19.58 -9.63 16.53
N ALA A 260 18.33 -9.19 16.26
CA ALA A 260 17.53 -9.71 15.15
C ALA A 260 18.08 -9.32 13.76
N LEU A 261 18.82 -8.22 13.66
CA LEU A 261 19.53 -7.80 12.44
C LEU A 261 20.87 -8.55 12.26
N GLY A 262 21.40 -9.18 13.32
CA GLY A 262 22.68 -9.84 13.29
C GLY A 262 23.87 -8.87 13.27
N VAL A 263 23.71 -7.69 13.86
CA VAL A 263 24.75 -6.65 13.95
C VAL A 263 25.21 -6.49 15.41
N PRO A 264 26.41 -5.89 15.68
CA PRO A 264 26.90 -5.65 17.04
C PRO A 264 25.91 -4.88 17.91
N ALA A 265 25.94 -5.12 19.23
CA ALA A 265 24.99 -4.54 20.18
C ALA A 265 25.09 -3.00 20.30
N ASP A 266 26.20 -2.41 19.91
CA ASP A 266 26.45 -0.96 19.86
C ASP A 266 26.30 -0.37 18.46
N ALA A 267 25.99 -1.19 17.44
CA ALA A 267 25.91 -0.77 16.04
C ALA A 267 24.91 0.36 15.84
N ARG A 268 25.34 1.40 15.13
CA ARG A 268 24.46 2.39 14.48
C ARG A 268 24.32 2.02 13.03
N TYR A 269 23.17 2.26 12.41
CA TYR A 269 22.95 1.83 11.03
C TYR A 269 22.07 2.77 10.21
N VAL A 270 22.33 2.74 8.90
CA VAL A 270 21.46 3.28 7.86
C VAL A 270 20.56 2.14 7.40
N LEU A 271 19.26 2.38 7.27
CA LEU A 271 18.34 1.43 6.67
C LEU A 271 18.11 1.81 5.20
N TYR A 272 18.49 0.93 4.28
CA TYR A 272 18.14 1.03 2.88
C TYR A 272 16.88 0.20 2.61
N ALA A 273 15.78 0.86 2.22
CA ALA A 273 14.53 0.19 1.89
C ALA A 273 14.47 -0.10 0.38
N ALA A 274 14.72 -1.34 0.02
CA ALA A 274 14.85 -1.77 -1.37
C ALA A 274 13.48 -2.00 -2.04
N SER A 275 13.43 -1.76 -3.34
CA SER A 275 12.38 -2.16 -4.25
C SER A 275 12.62 -3.57 -4.81
N PHE A 276 11.74 -4.08 -5.68
CA PHE A 276 12.02 -5.34 -6.37
C PHE A 276 12.59 -5.13 -7.76
N ALA A 277 13.27 -6.17 -8.30
CA ALA A 277 14.05 -6.09 -9.53
C ALA A 277 13.30 -5.50 -10.73
N GLY A 278 12.00 -5.79 -10.86
CA GLY A 278 11.18 -5.27 -11.96
C GLY A 278 10.99 -3.75 -11.94
N LEU A 279 11.13 -3.12 -10.77
CA LEU A 279 10.92 -1.67 -10.60
C LEU A 279 12.26 -0.90 -10.51
N ALA A 280 13.27 -1.49 -9.88
CA ALA A 280 14.60 -0.89 -9.72
C ALA A 280 15.69 -1.96 -9.88
N PRO A 281 16.03 -2.32 -11.13
CA PRO A 281 16.95 -3.45 -11.42
C PRO A 281 18.39 -3.19 -10.96
N ASP A 282 18.83 -1.95 -10.90
CA ASP A 282 20.20 -1.53 -10.58
C ASP A 282 20.48 -1.35 -9.07
N GLU A 283 19.50 -1.59 -8.19
CA GLU A 283 19.66 -1.34 -6.75
C GLU A 283 20.81 -2.10 -6.09
N PRO A 284 21.15 -3.36 -6.40
CA PRO A 284 22.33 -3.99 -5.81
C PRO A 284 23.62 -3.23 -6.08
N GLU A 285 23.80 -2.71 -7.30
CA GLU A 285 24.97 -1.87 -7.63
C GLU A 285 24.88 -0.50 -6.94
N LEU A 286 23.68 0.08 -6.86
CA LEU A 286 23.46 1.32 -6.12
C LEU A 286 23.85 1.16 -4.65
N VAL A 287 23.40 0.09 -3.99
CA VAL A 287 23.73 -0.21 -2.59
C VAL A 287 25.22 -0.52 -2.41
N ARG A 288 25.85 -1.22 -3.35
CA ARG A 288 27.30 -1.44 -3.35
C ARG A 288 28.07 -0.11 -3.35
N ARG A 289 27.66 0.83 -4.16
CA ARG A 289 28.26 2.18 -4.21
C ARG A 289 27.96 3.03 -2.97
N ILE A 290 26.78 2.86 -2.36
CA ILE A 290 26.46 3.48 -1.07
C ILE A 290 27.42 2.95 0.01
N ALA A 291 27.68 1.64 0.06
CA ALA A 291 28.62 1.06 1.01
C ALA A 291 30.04 1.64 0.83
N LEU A 292 30.50 1.78 -0.42
CA LEU A 292 31.79 2.44 -0.73
C LEU A 292 31.80 3.92 -0.34
N LEU A 293 30.68 4.64 -0.56
CA LEU A 293 30.53 6.03 -0.16
C LEU A 293 30.65 6.17 1.36
N MET A 294 29.96 5.32 2.12
CA MET A 294 29.99 5.32 3.58
C MET A 294 31.40 5.13 4.13
N GLN A 295 32.22 4.27 3.51
CA GLN A 295 33.63 4.08 3.92
C GLN A 295 34.48 5.34 3.74
N ARG A 296 34.15 6.20 2.76
CA ARG A 296 34.91 7.42 2.42
C ARG A 296 34.51 8.64 3.24
N VAL A 297 33.26 8.69 3.71
CA VAL A 297 32.73 9.81 4.50
C VAL A 297 32.97 9.53 5.99
N PRO A 298 33.77 10.36 6.70
CA PRO A 298 34.15 10.10 8.09
C PRO A 298 32.96 9.87 9.02
N ALA A 299 31.89 10.67 8.89
CA ALA A 299 30.69 10.57 9.72
C ALA A 299 29.89 9.27 9.51
N LEU A 300 30.10 8.58 8.37
CA LEU A 300 29.33 7.39 7.97
C LEU A 300 30.09 6.08 8.12
N ARG A 301 31.45 6.12 8.21
CA ARG A 301 32.29 4.92 8.11
C ARG A 301 32.08 3.90 9.22
N ALA A 302 31.60 4.35 10.39
CA ALA A 302 31.31 3.47 11.53
C ALA A 302 29.88 2.88 11.49
N LEU A 303 29.05 3.31 10.53
CA LEU A 303 27.69 2.83 10.42
C LEU A 303 27.60 1.52 9.67
N TRP A 304 26.65 0.69 10.07
CA TRP A 304 26.21 -0.48 9.33
C TRP A 304 25.20 -0.05 8.26
N LEU A 305 25.11 -0.83 7.19
CA LEU A 305 24.08 -0.68 6.17
C LEU A 305 23.15 -1.88 6.22
N VAL A 306 21.93 -1.65 6.67
CA VAL A 306 20.87 -2.67 6.71
C VAL A 306 20.03 -2.53 5.45
N VAL A 307 20.08 -3.53 4.58
CA VAL A 307 19.28 -3.58 3.36
C VAL A 307 18.00 -4.36 3.64
N ARG A 308 16.90 -3.67 3.82
CA ARG A 308 15.58 -4.29 3.94
C ARG A 308 15.02 -4.54 2.54
N ILE A 309 15.00 -5.81 2.15
CA ILE A 309 14.56 -6.21 0.81
C ILE A 309 13.03 -6.22 0.68
N HIS A 310 12.56 -6.01 -0.54
CA HIS A 310 11.13 -6.06 -0.84
C HIS A 310 10.55 -7.48 -0.58
N PRO A 311 9.27 -7.62 -0.19
CA PRO A 311 8.63 -8.93 0.01
C PRO A 311 8.71 -9.93 -1.14
N LEU A 312 8.83 -9.43 -2.37
CA LEU A 312 8.97 -10.25 -3.58
C LEU A 312 10.42 -10.56 -3.97
N GLU A 313 11.39 -10.22 -3.11
CA GLU A 313 12.81 -10.39 -3.37
C GLU A 313 13.43 -11.47 -2.50
N THR A 314 14.57 -12.02 -2.99
CA THR A 314 15.38 -13.01 -2.28
C THR A 314 16.74 -12.43 -1.88
N ARG A 315 17.39 -13.07 -0.90
CA ARG A 315 18.73 -12.67 -0.43
C ARG A 315 19.80 -12.83 -1.51
N GLU A 316 19.62 -13.76 -2.44
CA GLU A 316 20.58 -14.12 -3.50
C GLU A 316 20.91 -12.92 -4.38
N ARG A 317 19.93 -12.07 -4.68
CA ARG A 317 20.13 -10.84 -5.46
C ARG A 317 21.16 -9.89 -4.82
N TRP A 318 21.33 -9.96 -3.49
CA TRP A 318 22.14 -9.02 -2.71
C TRP A 318 23.52 -9.54 -2.37
N ARG A 319 23.88 -10.81 -2.75
CA ARG A 319 25.21 -11.38 -2.56
C ARG A 319 26.34 -10.51 -3.11
N PRO A 320 26.23 -9.85 -4.29
CA PRO A 320 27.28 -8.97 -4.78
C PRO A 320 27.66 -7.83 -3.82
N VAL A 321 26.81 -7.55 -2.83
CA VAL A 321 27.08 -6.54 -1.81
C VAL A 321 27.49 -7.19 -0.50
N THR A 322 26.73 -8.16 -0.01
CA THR A 322 26.95 -8.77 1.31
C THR A 322 28.23 -9.59 1.39
N ASP A 323 28.64 -10.22 0.30
CA ASP A 323 29.86 -11.02 0.24
C ASP A 323 31.15 -10.16 0.21
N VAL A 324 31.00 -8.85 -0.08
CA VAL A 324 32.12 -7.90 -0.20
C VAL A 324 32.26 -7.00 1.02
N PHE A 325 31.13 -6.60 1.63
CA PHE A 325 31.11 -5.62 2.71
C PHE A 325 30.63 -6.27 4.02
N PRO A 326 31.52 -6.48 5.01
CA PRO A 326 31.17 -7.14 6.26
C PRO A 326 30.21 -6.33 7.14
N ASN A 327 30.10 -5.01 6.91
CA ASN A 327 29.17 -4.11 7.60
C ASN A 327 27.84 -3.92 6.83
N VAL A 328 27.55 -4.76 5.84
CA VAL A 328 26.26 -4.77 5.12
C VAL A 328 25.51 -6.05 5.44
N VAL A 329 24.29 -5.91 5.92
CA VAL A 329 23.39 -7.03 6.24
C VAL A 329 22.07 -6.91 5.51
N VAL A 330 21.48 -8.06 5.16
CA VAL A 330 20.18 -8.13 4.50
C VAL A 330 19.11 -8.56 5.49
N GLN A 331 18.07 -7.74 5.66
CA GLN A 331 16.84 -8.07 6.36
C GLN A 331 15.74 -8.42 5.36
N THR A 332 15.21 -9.65 5.42
CA THR A 332 14.01 -10.04 4.66
C THR A 332 12.77 -9.35 5.22
N ALA A 333 11.80 -9.04 4.35
CA ALA A 333 10.54 -8.43 4.77
C ALA A 333 9.76 -9.36 5.72
N TRP A 334 9.77 -10.65 5.43
CA TRP A 334 9.10 -11.70 6.19
C TRP A 334 10.13 -12.64 6.82
N ALA A 335 9.83 -13.17 8.02
CA ALA A 335 10.64 -14.21 8.64
C ALA A 335 10.45 -15.56 7.91
N THR A 336 9.21 -15.82 7.48
CA THR A 336 8.86 -17.00 6.70
C THR A 336 8.99 -16.68 5.20
N PRO A 337 9.67 -17.49 4.40
CA PRO A 337 9.71 -17.29 2.96
C PRO A 337 8.31 -17.44 2.34
N PRO A 338 8.05 -16.83 1.18
CA PRO A 338 6.80 -17.03 0.45
C PRO A 338 6.61 -18.51 0.09
N ASP A 339 5.37 -18.95 0.06
CA ASP A 339 4.98 -20.25 -0.46
C ASP A 339 5.16 -20.34 -2.00
N ARG A 340 4.76 -21.47 -2.59
CA ARG A 340 4.95 -21.74 -4.03
C ARG A 340 4.27 -20.72 -4.95
N ASP A 341 3.22 -20.04 -4.46
CA ASP A 341 2.42 -19.07 -5.22
C ASP A 341 2.82 -17.62 -4.94
N GLY A 342 3.93 -17.40 -4.19
CA GLY A 342 4.36 -16.08 -3.77
C GLY A 342 3.46 -15.45 -2.70
N TRP A 343 2.53 -16.23 -2.13
CA TRP A 343 1.71 -15.84 -1.00
C TRP A 343 2.46 -16.14 0.28
N THR A 344 2.65 -15.14 1.10
CA THR A 344 3.13 -15.31 2.48
C THR A 344 2.23 -14.54 3.40
N LEU A 345 1.59 -15.21 4.31
CA LEU A 345 0.88 -14.54 5.38
C LEU A 345 1.93 -13.99 6.36
N SER A 346 2.12 -12.66 6.35
CA SER A 346 2.99 -12.00 7.32
C SER A 346 2.49 -12.24 8.75
N THR A 347 3.38 -12.08 9.72
CA THR A 347 3.07 -12.25 11.14
C THR A 347 3.09 -10.92 11.87
N PRO A 348 2.51 -10.79 13.06
CA PRO A 348 2.69 -9.62 13.92
C PRO A 348 4.18 -9.34 14.21
N ALA A 349 5.01 -10.39 14.31
CA ALA A 349 6.45 -10.25 14.48
C ALA A 349 7.15 -9.59 13.29
N ASP A 350 6.65 -9.80 12.07
CA ASP A 350 7.18 -9.14 10.87
C ASP A 350 6.86 -7.64 10.86
N GLN A 351 5.68 -7.25 11.38
CA GLN A 351 5.33 -5.85 11.56
C GLN A 351 6.23 -5.20 12.63
N ALA A 352 6.45 -5.89 13.76
CA ALA A 352 7.37 -5.41 14.79
C ALA A 352 8.81 -5.27 14.27
N ARG A 353 9.27 -6.18 13.41
CA ARG A 353 10.58 -6.08 12.74
C ARG A 353 10.67 -4.86 11.82
N LEU A 354 9.59 -4.53 11.11
CA LEU A 354 9.54 -3.33 10.26
C LEU A 354 9.64 -2.06 11.10
N VAL A 355 8.73 -1.91 12.06
CA VAL A 355 8.64 -0.71 12.91
C VAL A 355 9.96 -0.49 13.66
N SER A 356 10.47 -1.53 14.33
CA SER A 356 11.68 -1.41 15.15
C SER A 356 12.96 -1.20 14.32
N ALA A 357 13.06 -1.79 13.12
CA ALA A 357 14.19 -1.54 12.23
C ALA A 357 14.23 -0.08 11.75
N LEU A 358 13.10 0.55 11.54
CA LEU A 358 13.02 1.99 11.23
C LEU A 358 13.25 2.85 12.46
N GLU A 359 12.64 2.51 13.61
CA GLU A 359 12.73 3.29 14.84
C GLU A 359 14.17 3.46 15.33
N HIS A 360 15.00 2.44 15.14
CA HIS A 360 16.39 2.45 15.62
C HIS A 360 17.42 2.81 14.54
N ALA A 361 16.99 3.08 13.30
CA ALA A 361 17.85 3.54 12.23
C ALA A 361 18.24 5.02 12.43
N GLU A 362 19.43 5.39 11.96
CA GLU A 362 19.85 6.80 11.88
C GLU A 362 19.06 7.55 10.81
N MET A 363 18.79 6.88 9.70
CA MET A 363 18.02 7.38 8.57
C MET A 363 17.47 6.21 7.72
N CYS A 364 16.50 6.53 6.87
CA CYS A 364 16.01 5.63 5.82
C CYS A 364 16.42 6.18 4.44
N VAL A 365 17.06 5.34 3.63
CA VAL A 365 17.42 5.66 2.24
C VAL A 365 16.63 4.74 1.32
N ASN A 366 16.03 5.27 0.25
CA ASN A 366 15.26 4.46 -0.71
C ASN A 366 15.18 5.12 -2.09
N VAL A 367 14.62 4.37 -3.06
CA VAL A 367 14.20 4.91 -4.35
C VAL A 367 12.68 4.94 -4.36
N ALA A 368 12.09 6.12 -4.10
CA ALA A 368 10.64 6.39 -4.15
C ALA A 368 9.73 5.30 -3.53
N SER A 369 10.07 4.83 -2.35
CA SER A 369 9.33 3.79 -1.62
C SER A 369 8.27 4.37 -0.69
N THR A 370 7.17 3.62 -0.45
CA THR A 370 6.20 3.92 0.62
C THR A 370 6.83 3.88 2.02
N MET A 371 7.97 3.21 2.19
CA MET A 371 8.79 3.24 3.41
C MET A 371 9.24 4.65 3.81
N THR A 372 9.16 5.61 2.90
CA THR A 372 9.31 7.04 3.18
C THR A 372 8.34 7.51 4.26
N LEU A 373 7.07 7.09 4.17
CA LEU A 373 6.04 7.44 5.14
C LEU A 373 6.25 6.70 6.47
N ASP A 374 6.60 5.41 6.40
CA ASP A 374 6.88 4.61 7.59
C ASP A 374 8.04 5.20 8.42
N ALA A 375 9.11 5.64 7.75
CA ALA A 375 10.26 6.28 8.41
C ALA A 375 9.91 7.66 9.00
N ALA A 376 9.16 8.46 8.24
CA ALA A 376 8.74 9.79 8.68
C ALA A 376 7.78 9.74 9.88
N LEU A 377 6.89 8.73 9.95
CA LEU A 377 6.03 8.47 11.11
C LEU A 377 6.80 8.24 12.41
N LEU A 378 8.02 7.73 12.30
CA LEU A 378 8.95 7.49 13.41
C LEU A 378 9.99 8.62 13.57
N ASP A 379 9.76 9.75 12.90
CA ASP A 379 10.64 10.92 12.86
C ASP A 379 12.09 10.58 12.43
N ARG A 380 12.27 9.62 11.55
CA ARG A 380 13.57 9.31 10.96
C ARG A 380 13.83 10.17 9.73
N PRO A 381 15.05 10.73 9.55
CA PRO A 381 15.44 11.37 8.29
C PRO A 381 15.22 10.43 7.11
N VAL A 382 14.66 10.94 6.00
CA VAL A 382 14.41 10.16 4.79
C VAL A 382 15.14 10.80 3.61
N ILE A 383 15.92 9.98 2.90
CA ILE A 383 16.67 10.38 1.72
C ILE A 383 16.22 9.51 0.56
N GLY A 384 15.64 10.15 -0.46
CA GLY A 384 15.34 9.53 -1.74
C GLY A 384 16.52 9.63 -2.69
N ILE A 385 16.67 8.68 -3.61
CA ILE A 385 17.70 8.69 -4.65
C ILE A 385 17.05 8.84 -6.02
N ASP A 386 17.40 9.91 -6.75
CA ASP A 386 16.92 10.17 -8.11
C ASP A 386 18.10 10.24 -9.11
N PHE A 387 18.93 9.22 -9.06
CA PHE A 387 19.99 8.97 -10.04
C PHE A 387 20.34 7.48 -10.08
N SER A 388 20.78 6.98 -11.23
CA SER A 388 21.17 5.58 -11.39
C SER A 388 22.56 5.30 -10.79
N ALA A 389 22.81 4.04 -10.45
CA ALA A 389 24.11 3.58 -9.95
C ALA A 389 25.27 4.00 -10.87
N GLU A 390 25.08 3.85 -12.18
CA GLU A 390 25.98 4.29 -13.23
C GLU A 390 25.27 5.24 -14.19
N ARG A 391 26.05 6.09 -14.88
CA ARG A 391 25.50 7.11 -15.78
C ARG A 391 24.59 6.50 -16.87
N ASP A 392 24.99 5.33 -17.39
CA ASP A 392 24.32 4.64 -18.49
C ASP A 392 23.54 3.40 -18.02
N ALA A 393 23.41 3.19 -16.70
CA ALA A 393 22.62 2.08 -16.16
C ALA A 393 21.14 2.23 -16.52
N PRO A 394 20.46 1.11 -16.85
CA PRO A 394 19.02 1.14 -17.06
C PRO A 394 18.30 1.65 -15.82
N ARG A 395 17.64 2.80 -15.94
CA ARG A 395 16.81 3.33 -14.84
C ARG A 395 15.52 2.53 -14.73
N GLY A 396 15.20 2.09 -13.52
CA GLY A 396 13.88 1.54 -13.23
C GLY A 396 12.79 2.62 -13.17
N ILE A 397 11.54 2.19 -13.21
CA ILE A 397 10.40 3.11 -13.16
C ILE A 397 10.32 3.88 -11.83
N MET A 398 10.84 3.31 -10.75
CA MET A 398 10.81 3.94 -9.43
C MET A 398 11.51 5.29 -9.38
N TYR A 399 12.52 5.51 -10.22
CA TYR A 399 13.18 6.83 -10.31
C TYR A 399 12.28 7.92 -10.91
N GLU A 400 11.23 7.53 -11.64
CA GLU A 400 10.26 8.47 -12.21
C GLU A 400 9.16 8.86 -11.20
N GLU A 401 9.02 8.10 -10.09
CA GLU A 401 7.96 8.29 -9.09
C GLU A 401 8.02 9.65 -8.39
N TYR A 402 9.20 10.28 -8.25
CA TYR A 402 9.32 11.59 -7.63
C TYR A 402 8.50 12.70 -8.33
N GLY A 403 8.21 12.54 -9.61
CA GLY A 403 7.41 13.49 -10.41
C GLY A 403 5.93 13.15 -10.54
N VAL A 404 5.50 11.94 -10.08
CA VAL A 404 4.12 11.51 -10.27
C VAL A 404 3.17 12.16 -9.26
N GLU A 405 1.89 12.18 -9.60
CA GLU A 405 0.87 12.96 -8.89
C GLU A 405 0.74 12.60 -7.40
N HIS A 406 0.87 11.33 -7.05
CA HIS A 406 0.74 10.86 -5.66
C HIS A 406 2.04 10.98 -4.85
N TYR A 407 3.22 11.03 -5.48
CA TYR A 407 4.50 11.07 -4.77
C TYR A 407 5.13 12.47 -4.69
N ARG A 408 4.91 13.30 -5.71
CA ARG A 408 5.41 14.67 -5.79
C ARG A 408 5.12 15.52 -4.53
N PRO A 409 3.92 15.44 -3.91
CA PRO A 409 3.64 16.20 -2.69
C PRO A 409 4.56 15.87 -1.53
N LEU A 410 5.12 14.65 -1.45
CA LEU A 410 6.06 14.25 -0.39
C LEU A 410 7.39 15.00 -0.54
N VAL A 411 7.84 15.16 -1.79
CA VAL A 411 9.07 15.93 -2.12
C VAL A 411 8.86 17.42 -1.85
N GLU A 412 7.74 17.99 -2.32
CA GLU A 412 7.43 19.41 -2.21
C GLU A 412 7.32 19.89 -0.77
N ARG A 413 6.90 19.04 0.17
CA ARG A 413 6.82 19.36 1.60
C ARG A 413 8.16 19.34 2.32
N GLY A 414 9.22 18.82 1.68
CA GLY A 414 10.57 18.85 2.22
C GLY A 414 10.85 17.87 3.36
N GLY A 415 9.91 17.00 3.72
CA GLY A 415 10.12 15.90 4.68
C GLY A 415 10.96 14.74 4.11
N LEU A 416 11.01 14.66 2.80
CA LEU A 416 11.85 13.77 2.00
C LEU A 416 12.91 14.62 1.28
N ARG A 417 14.18 14.36 1.50
CA ARG A 417 15.29 14.95 0.75
C ARG A 417 15.66 14.02 -0.40
N VAL A 418 15.74 14.55 -1.62
CA VAL A 418 16.03 13.75 -2.83
C VAL A 418 17.42 14.08 -3.35
N ALA A 419 18.33 13.11 -3.25
CA ALA A 419 19.69 13.20 -3.80
C ALA A 419 19.66 13.07 -5.33
N LYS A 420 20.38 13.96 -6.00
CA LYS A 420 20.52 14.02 -7.48
C LYS A 420 21.89 13.55 -7.97
N SER A 421 22.82 13.30 -7.05
CA SER A 421 24.19 12.86 -7.34
C SER A 421 24.79 12.14 -6.14
N TRP A 422 25.92 11.47 -6.34
CA TRP A 422 26.70 10.84 -5.26
C TRP A 422 27.20 11.85 -4.22
N THR A 423 27.63 13.03 -4.65
CA THR A 423 28.07 14.12 -3.76
C THR A 423 26.90 14.63 -2.92
N ASP A 424 25.75 14.79 -3.54
CA ASP A 424 24.53 15.24 -2.88
C ASP A 424 24.05 14.18 -1.85
N LEU A 425 24.07 12.90 -2.22
CA LEU A 425 23.74 11.81 -1.30
C LEU A 425 24.68 11.79 -0.09
N ALA A 426 25.99 11.94 -0.29
CA ALA A 426 26.97 12.00 0.80
C ALA A 426 26.65 13.14 1.78
N SER A 427 26.40 14.34 1.26
CA SER A 427 26.09 15.53 2.06
C SER A 427 24.78 15.37 2.84
N LEU A 428 23.74 14.79 2.21
CA LEU A 428 22.46 14.56 2.87
C LEU A 428 22.57 13.49 3.96
N MET A 429 23.30 12.41 3.73
CA MET A 429 23.54 11.35 4.73
C MET A 429 24.37 11.90 5.91
N GLU A 430 25.39 12.67 5.65
CA GLU A 430 26.21 13.31 6.70
C GLU A 430 25.36 14.28 7.53
N THR A 431 24.54 15.09 6.88
CA THR A 431 23.60 15.98 7.55
C THR A 431 22.61 15.21 8.44
N ALA A 432 22.05 14.11 7.93
CA ALA A 432 21.08 13.31 8.68
C ALA A 432 21.69 12.67 9.95
N VAL A 433 22.99 12.32 9.92
CA VAL A 433 23.72 11.80 11.10
C VAL A 433 24.02 12.90 12.12
N ASN A 434 24.46 14.07 11.64
CA ASN A 434 24.92 15.16 12.51
C ASN A 434 23.77 16.00 13.09
N ASP A 435 22.67 16.11 12.34
CA ASP A 435 21.47 16.86 12.72
C ASP A 435 20.19 16.14 12.28
N PRO A 436 19.81 15.04 12.95
CA PRO A 436 18.62 14.26 12.60
C PRO A 436 17.31 15.03 12.77
N GLY A 437 17.32 16.08 13.56
CA GLY A 437 16.18 16.97 13.81
C GLY A 437 15.90 18.01 12.72
N ARG A 438 16.81 18.21 11.78
CA ARG A 438 16.80 19.31 10.81
C ARG A 438 15.46 19.50 10.08
N ASP A 439 14.85 18.45 9.59
CA ASP A 439 13.61 18.51 8.80
C ASP A 439 12.41 17.91 9.56
N ARG A 440 12.43 17.95 10.91
CA ARG A 440 11.37 17.35 11.75
C ARG A 440 9.98 17.92 11.45
N LEU A 441 9.88 19.24 11.34
CA LEU A 441 8.61 19.90 11.04
C LEU A 441 8.08 19.49 9.66
N GLN A 442 8.96 19.46 8.67
CA GLN A 442 8.61 19.06 7.29
C GLN A 442 8.19 17.60 7.23
N ARG A 443 8.87 16.70 7.98
CA ARG A 443 8.43 15.29 8.09
C ARG A 443 7.05 15.18 8.73
N ALA A 444 6.79 15.93 9.80
CA ALA A 444 5.47 15.95 10.44
C ALA A 444 4.38 16.46 9.49
N GLN A 445 4.64 17.54 8.74
CA GLN A 445 3.71 18.08 7.73
C GLN A 445 3.47 17.09 6.56
N MET A 446 4.51 16.37 6.13
CA MET A 446 4.40 15.33 5.11
C MET A 446 3.52 14.17 5.60
N VAL A 447 3.72 13.70 6.83
CA VAL A 447 2.92 12.65 7.47
C VAL A 447 1.46 13.11 7.64
N GLU A 448 1.22 14.30 8.15
CA GLU A 448 -0.15 14.83 8.31
C GLU A 448 -0.87 14.93 6.97
N TYR A 449 -0.18 15.35 5.94
CA TYR A 449 -0.77 15.44 4.60
C TYR A 449 -1.14 14.08 4.03
N GLU A 450 -0.21 13.11 4.04
CA GLU A 450 -0.39 11.84 3.31
C GLU A 450 -1.05 10.75 4.17
N CYS A 451 -0.70 10.67 5.45
CA CYS A 451 -1.26 9.66 6.34
C CYS A 451 -2.53 10.17 7.06
N GLY A 452 -2.82 11.47 6.97
CA GLY A 452 -3.87 12.12 7.73
C GLY A 452 -3.50 12.14 9.23
N ARG A 453 -4.49 11.94 10.08
CA ARG A 453 -4.25 11.80 11.53
C ARG A 453 -3.47 10.50 11.80
N ALA A 454 -2.17 10.61 11.99
CA ALA A 454 -1.29 9.51 12.36
C ALA A 454 -1.25 9.34 13.91
N ASP A 455 -2.40 9.31 14.54
CA ASP A 455 -2.62 9.25 15.99
C ASP A 455 -2.82 7.83 16.54
N GLY A 456 -2.73 6.81 15.69
CA GLY A 456 -3.00 5.41 16.04
C GLY A 456 -4.49 5.05 16.04
N GLY A 457 -5.37 5.98 15.67
CA GLY A 457 -6.83 5.79 15.72
C GLY A 457 -7.50 5.57 14.36
N ALA A 458 -6.75 5.23 13.30
CA ALA A 458 -7.34 5.00 11.98
C ALA A 458 -8.26 3.77 11.96
N ALA A 459 -7.90 2.71 12.68
CA ALA A 459 -8.72 1.51 12.81
C ALA A 459 -10.07 1.81 13.50
N ASP A 460 -10.09 2.66 14.52
CA ASP A 460 -11.32 3.07 15.20
C ASP A 460 -12.24 3.88 14.26
N ARG A 461 -11.66 4.84 13.54
CA ARG A 461 -12.41 5.66 12.58
C ARG A 461 -12.97 4.83 11.43
N LEU A 462 -12.18 3.90 10.89
CA LEU A 462 -12.62 3.00 9.82
C LEU A 462 -13.71 2.05 10.31
N THR A 463 -13.58 1.48 11.51
CA THR A 463 -14.61 0.62 12.13
C THR A 463 -15.92 1.38 12.28
N ALA A 464 -15.89 2.58 12.86
CA ALA A 464 -17.09 3.41 13.03
C ALA A 464 -17.73 3.78 11.68
N ALA A 465 -16.92 4.04 10.65
CA ALA A 465 -17.42 4.36 9.32
C ALA A 465 -18.05 3.13 8.62
N LEU A 466 -17.45 1.94 8.74
CA LEU A 466 -18.01 0.68 8.25
C LEU A 466 -19.36 0.36 8.90
N LEU A 467 -19.47 0.51 10.22
CA LEU A 467 -20.70 0.28 10.96
C LEU A 467 -21.83 1.26 10.54
N ARG A 468 -21.50 2.53 10.34
CA ARG A 468 -22.46 3.52 9.79
C ARG A 468 -22.89 3.16 8.37
N ALA A 469 -21.97 2.77 7.50
CA ALA A 469 -22.31 2.36 6.14
C ALA A 469 -23.18 1.10 6.10
N ALA A 470 -23.01 0.21 7.08
CA ALA A 470 -23.88 -0.96 7.26
C ALA A 470 -25.25 -0.64 7.88
N GLY A 471 -25.58 0.64 8.12
CA GLY A 471 -26.86 1.06 8.73
C GLY A 471 -26.90 0.89 10.24
N HIS A 472 -25.76 0.77 10.92
CA HIS A 472 -25.65 0.60 12.36
C HIS A 472 -25.11 1.90 12.99
N THR A 473 -25.93 2.55 13.82
CA THR A 473 -25.50 3.72 14.60
C THR A 473 -24.87 3.24 15.90
N THR A 474 -23.53 3.35 16.03
CA THR A 474 -22.85 3.09 17.30
C THR A 474 -23.08 4.28 18.23
N PRO A 475 -23.58 4.09 19.48
CA PRO A 475 -23.63 5.18 20.46
C PRO A 475 -22.19 5.68 20.73
N ALA A 476 -22.01 7.00 20.74
CA ALA A 476 -20.71 7.65 20.94
C ALA A 476 -19.98 7.22 22.23
N ALA A 477 -20.71 6.76 23.25
CA ALA A 477 -20.19 6.35 24.55
C ALA A 477 -19.37 5.04 24.54
N THR A 478 -19.49 4.20 23.49
CA THR A 478 -18.77 2.90 23.44
C THR A 478 -17.35 3.01 22.88
N LEU A 479 -17.04 4.14 22.22
CA LEU A 479 -15.71 4.39 21.61
C LEU A 479 -14.75 5.15 22.54
N GLU A 480 -15.26 5.81 23.60
CA GLU A 480 -14.42 6.60 24.53
C GLU A 480 -13.63 5.74 25.54
N HIS A 481 -14.04 4.50 25.81
CA HIS A 481 -13.36 3.64 26.81
C HIS A 481 -12.15 2.87 26.30
N ALA A 482 -11.89 2.85 24.98
CA ALA A 482 -10.70 2.21 24.44
C ALA A 482 -9.49 3.16 24.33
N SER A 483 -9.69 4.48 24.48
CA SER A 483 -8.63 5.50 24.35
C SER A 483 -8.15 6.11 25.68
N ALA A 484 -8.73 5.70 26.84
CA ALA A 484 -8.41 6.26 28.16
C ALA A 484 -7.27 5.54 28.87
N GLY A 485 -6.23 5.16 28.15
CA GLY A 485 -5.04 4.55 28.75
C GLY A 485 -3.77 4.98 28.03
N THR A 486 -3.32 6.19 28.28
CA THR A 486 -1.94 6.74 28.29
C THR A 486 -1.89 8.13 27.66
N SER A 487 -2.39 9.12 28.42
CA SER A 487 -1.89 10.50 28.28
C SER A 487 -0.67 10.59 29.19
N THR A 488 0.52 10.60 28.61
CA THR A 488 1.71 11.18 29.25
C THR A 488 2.17 12.33 28.36
N ALA A 489 2.06 13.51 28.95
CA ALA A 489 2.49 14.78 28.40
C ALA A 489 3.96 14.76 27.95
N TRP A 490 4.22 15.43 26.85
CA TRP A 490 5.55 15.79 26.42
C TRP A 490 5.81 17.25 26.89
N GLU A 491 6.65 17.41 27.92
CA GLU A 491 7.49 18.60 28.12
C GLU A 491 8.85 18.38 27.46
#